data_0a9bed04bd5839ffcd1ddcd9ac44cca0
#
_entry.id   0a9bed04bd5839ffcd1ddcd9ac44cca0
#
_cell.length_a   1.000
_cell.length_b   1.000
_cell.length_c   1.000
_cell.angle_alpha   90.00
_cell.angle_beta   90.00
_cell.angle_gamma   90.00
#
_symmetry.space_group_name_H-M   'P 1'
#
loop_
_entity.id
_entity.type
_entity.pdbx_description
1 polymer ?
#
loop_
_entity_poly.entity_id
_entity_poly.type
_entity_poly.pdbx_seq_one_letter_code
_entity_poly.pdbx_strand_id
1 'polypeptide(L)'
;MRHRLSGRHLGRTSAHRAALYRNLARALVTHECIKTTLPKAKELRRFVERLITIAKTDSVADRRLVFSRVRDDAVVAKLFTDIGKRVAQRQGGYTRILKCGFRHGDNAPMAYIMLVDKAAEAAETAAAPAETAAVADAQ
;
A
#
# COMPACT_ATOMS: atom_id res chain seq x y z
N MET A 1 -20.72 16.53 18.63
CA MET A 1 -19.24 16.56 18.58
C MET A 1 -18.69 15.14 18.46
N ARG A 2 -17.56 14.91 17.74
CA ARG A 2 -16.93 13.59 17.57
C ARG A 2 -15.65 13.52 18.40
N HIS A 3 -15.76 13.37 19.70
CA HIS A 3 -14.60 13.24 20.56
C HIS A 3 -13.95 11.85 20.41
N ARG A 4 -12.62 11.79 20.36
CA ARG A 4 -11.79 10.55 20.28
C ARG A 4 -12.11 9.63 19.08
N LEU A 5 -12.90 10.07 18.10
CA LEU A 5 -13.16 9.32 16.89
C LEU A 5 -12.08 9.66 15.85
N SER A 6 -11.32 8.65 15.42
CA SER A 6 -10.31 8.78 14.38
C SER A 6 -10.64 7.87 13.19
N GLY A 7 -10.18 8.27 12.00
CA GLY A 7 -10.39 7.52 10.77
C GLY A 7 -11.62 7.95 9.99
N ARG A 8 -11.59 7.67 8.68
CA ARG A 8 -12.67 7.97 7.75
C ARG A 8 -13.63 6.81 7.64
N HIS A 9 -14.93 7.08 7.61
CA HIS A 9 -15.95 6.05 7.41
C HIS A 9 -15.99 5.49 6.00
N LEU A 10 -15.57 6.27 4.97
CA LEU A 10 -15.53 5.89 3.56
C LEU A 10 -16.90 5.41 3.02
N GLY A 11 -18.02 5.86 3.61
CA GLY A 11 -19.36 5.43 3.25
C GLY A 11 -19.62 3.94 3.46
N ARG A 12 -18.95 3.28 4.43
CA ARG A 12 -18.99 1.83 4.65
C ARG A 12 -19.27 1.46 6.11
N THR A 13 -19.91 0.30 6.31
CA THR A 13 -20.02 -0.30 7.63
C THR A 13 -18.63 -0.71 8.18
N SER A 14 -18.51 -0.93 9.46
CA SER A 14 -17.25 -1.31 10.12
C SER A 14 -16.65 -2.59 9.54
N ALA A 15 -17.47 -3.62 9.33
CA ALA A 15 -17.04 -4.90 8.74
C ALA A 15 -16.56 -4.74 7.29
N HIS A 16 -17.29 -4.01 6.47
CA HIS A 16 -16.93 -3.73 5.07
C HIS A 16 -15.64 -2.89 4.98
N ARG A 17 -15.45 -1.95 5.91
CA ARG A 17 -14.22 -1.13 6.01
C ARG A 17 -13.01 -1.98 6.40
N ALA A 18 -13.17 -2.89 7.36
CA ALA A 18 -12.11 -3.83 7.74
C ALA A 18 -11.71 -4.75 6.57
N ALA A 19 -12.68 -5.28 5.82
CA ALA A 19 -12.43 -6.08 4.62
C ALA A 19 -11.70 -5.26 3.53
N LEU A 20 -12.11 -4.01 3.31
CA LEU A 20 -11.43 -3.10 2.37
C LEU A 20 -9.96 -2.91 2.72
N TYR A 21 -9.64 -2.61 3.98
CA TYR A 21 -8.24 -2.41 4.39
C TYR A 21 -7.42 -3.69 4.29
N ARG A 22 -8.01 -4.83 4.60
CA ARG A 22 -7.37 -6.14 4.43
C ARG A 22 -7.00 -6.40 2.97
N ASN A 23 -7.93 -6.20 2.06
CA ASN A 23 -7.71 -6.42 0.62
C ASN A 23 -6.69 -5.43 0.04
N LEU A 24 -6.77 -4.15 0.40
CA LEU A 24 -5.79 -3.16 -0.03
C LEU A 24 -4.38 -3.41 0.55
N ALA A 25 -4.29 -3.90 1.79
CA ALA A 25 -3.01 -4.26 2.40
C ALA A 25 -2.38 -5.46 1.69
N ARG A 26 -3.17 -6.49 1.36
CA ARG A 26 -2.71 -7.62 0.54
C ARG A 26 -2.14 -7.14 -0.79
N ALA A 27 -2.92 -6.34 -1.53
CA ALA A 27 -2.49 -5.79 -2.80
C ALA A 27 -1.20 -4.95 -2.67
N LEU A 28 -1.09 -4.10 -1.62
CA LEU A 28 0.10 -3.29 -1.40
C LEU A 28 1.34 -4.13 -1.07
N VAL A 29 1.21 -5.16 -0.25
CA VAL A 29 2.33 -6.07 0.07
C VAL A 29 2.75 -6.89 -1.15
N THR A 30 1.79 -7.35 -1.95
CA THR A 30 2.06 -8.16 -3.15
C THR A 30 2.75 -7.34 -4.23
N HIS A 31 2.19 -6.18 -4.58
CA HIS A 31 2.63 -5.35 -5.72
C HIS A 31 3.58 -4.21 -5.32
N GLU A 32 3.76 -3.95 -4.02
CA GLU A 32 4.58 -2.88 -3.44
C GLU A 32 4.20 -1.44 -3.86
N CYS A 33 3.38 -1.29 -4.89
CA CYS A 33 2.82 -0.02 -5.36
C CYS A 33 1.40 -0.25 -5.90
N ILE A 34 0.43 0.52 -5.41
CA ILE A 34 -0.96 0.45 -5.90
C ILE A 34 -1.53 1.85 -6.12
N LYS A 35 -2.40 1.98 -7.12
CA LYS A 35 -3.17 3.21 -7.39
C LYS A 35 -4.54 3.11 -6.74
N THR A 36 -4.91 4.11 -5.94
CA THR A 36 -6.23 4.15 -5.27
C THR A 36 -6.66 5.60 -5.03
N THR A 37 -7.83 5.82 -4.45
CA THR A 37 -8.24 7.17 -4.09
C THR A 37 -7.46 7.69 -2.88
N LEU A 38 -7.15 8.99 -2.86
CA LEU A 38 -6.36 9.64 -1.82
C LEU A 38 -6.89 9.39 -0.39
N PRO A 39 -8.22 9.44 -0.11
CA PRO A 39 -8.73 9.12 1.22
C PRO A 39 -8.46 7.67 1.65
N LYS A 40 -8.58 6.69 0.72
CA LYS A 40 -8.27 5.28 0.99
C LYS A 40 -6.79 5.08 1.27
N ALA A 41 -5.91 5.70 0.47
CA ALA A 41 -4.45 5.64 0.67
C ALA A 41 -4.05 6.17 2.05
N LYS A 42 -4.61 7.32 2.48
CA LYS A 42 -4.32 7.91 3.79
C LYS A 42 -4.71 7.02 4.97
N GLU A 43 -5.84 6.32 4.88
CA GLU A 43 -6.26 5.39 5.93
C GLU A 43 -5.49 4.06 5.88
N LEU A 44 -5.24 3.55 4.67
CA LEU A 44 -4.46 2.32 4.47
C LEU A 44 -3.06 2.43 5.08
N ARG A 45 -2.39 3.59 4.95
CA ARG A 45 -1.09 3.85 5.55
C ARG A 45 -1.05 3.48 7.02
N ARG A 46 -2.02 3.94 7.81
CA ARG A 46 -2.09 3.66 9.26
C ARG A 46 -2.23 2.17 9.57
N PHE A 47 -2.93 1.43 8.72
CA PHE A 47 -3.13 0.00 8.88
C PHE A 47 -1.85 -0.79 8.52
N VAL A 48 -1.25 -0.50 7.36
CA VAL A 48 -0.08 -1.22 6.84
C VAL A 48 1.18 -0.93 7.66
N GLU A 49 1.43 0.31 8.06
CA GLU A 49 2.60 0.65 8.85
C GLU A 49 2.65 -0.08 10.20
N ARG A 50 1.49 -0.34 10.82
CA ARG A 50 1.42 -1.17 12.02
C ARG A 50 1.78 -2.63 11.75
N LEU A 51 1.36 -3.19 10.59
CA LEU A 51 1.72 -4.55 10.20
C LEU A 51 3.23 -4.68 9.97
N ILE A 52 3.83 -3.69 9.29
CA ILE A 52 5.26 -3.66 9.02
C ILE A 52 6.06 -3.52 10.32
N THR A 53 5.63 -2.67 11.25
CA THR A 53 6.30 -2.53 12.55
C THR A 53 6.32 -3.87 13.32
N ILE A 54 5.20 -4.62 13.32
CA ILE A 54 5.13 -5.94 13.95
C ILE A 54 6.03 -6.95 13.21
N ALA A 55 6.10 -6.86 11.88
CA ALA A 55 6.90 -7.77 11.07
C ALA A 55 8.43 -7.62 11.25
N LYS A 56 8.90 -6.58 11.91
CA LYS A 56 10.33 -6.42 12.27
C LYS A 56 10.81 -7.41 13.33
N THR A 57 9.91 -7.79 14.23
CA THR A 57 10.18 -8.80 15.26
C THR A 57 9.63 -10.13 14.75
N ASP A 58 10.52 -11.05 14.36
CA ASP A 58 10.11 -12.34 13.80
C ASP A 58 9.81 -13.35 14.92
N SER A 59 8.68 -13.17 15.60
CA SER A 59 8.17 -14.13 16.57
C SER A 59 6.93 -14.87 16.05
N VAL A 60 6.69 -16.07 16.56
CA VAL A 60 5.47 -16.86 16.23
C VAL A 60 4.21 -16.11 16.64
N ALA A 61 4.24 -15.40 17.77
CA ALA A 61 3.13 -14.58 18.24
C ALA A 61 2.82 -13.44 17.27
N ASP A 62 3.84 -12.75 16.77
CA ASP A 62 3.68 -11.64 15.81
C ASP A 62 3.15 -12.13 14.47
N ARG A 63 3.64 -13.27 13.98
CA ARG A 63 3.10 -13.92 12.76
C ARG A 63 1.61 -14.23 12.90
N ARG A 64 1.19 -14.84 14.03
CA ARG A 64 -0.23 -15.10 14.31
C ARG A 64 -1.05 -13.83 14.41
N LEU A 65 -0.52 -12.77 15.02
CA LEU A 65 -1.17 -11.47 15.13
C LEU A 65 -1.37 -10.82 13.76
N VAL A 66 -0.34 -10.81 12.89
CA VAL A 66 -0.45 -10.28 11.53
C VAL A 66 -1.43 -11.12 10.71
N PHE A 67 -1.35 -12.44 10.80
CA PHE A 67 -2.30 -13.34 10.12
C PHE A 67 -3.75 -13.08 10.53
N SER A 68 -4.05 -12.89 11.82
CA SER A 68 -5.41 -12.58 12.28
C SER A 68 -6.00 -11.33 11.62
N ARG A 69 -5.13 -10.37 11.25
CA ARG A 69 -5.52 -9.10 10.61
C ARG A 69 -5.62 -9.20 9.10
N VAL A 70 -4.70 -9.93 8.44
CA VAL A 70 -4.60 -10.00 6.96
C VAL A 70 -5.30 -11.24 6.41
N ARG A 71 -5.22 -12.38 7.10
CA ARG A 71 -5.79 -13.68 6.73
C ARG A 71 -5.34 -14.15 5.35
N ASP A 72 -4.01 -14.15 5.15
CA ASP A 72 -3.39 -14.58 3.91
C ASP A 72 -1.93 -14.97 4.21
N ASP A 73 -1.60 -16.25 4.00
CA ASP A 73 -0.30 -16.81 4.38
C ASP A 73 0.84 -16.27 3.51
N ALA A 74 0.61 -16.12 2.20
CA ALA A 74 1.63 -15.62 1.27
C ALA A 74 2.03 -14.18 1.60
N VAL A 75 1.06 -13.34 1.94
CA VAL A 75 1.29 -11.95 2.35
C VAL A 75 2.02 -11.89 3.69
N VAL A 76 1.66 -12.73 4.65
CA VAL A 76 2.37 -12.83 5.93
C VAL A 76 3.81 -13.29 5.71
N ALA A 77 4.02 -14.33 4.92
CA ALA A 77 5.37 -14.78 4.58
C ALA A 77 6.21 -13.64 4.00
N LYS A 78 5.72 -12.94 2.96
CA LYS A 78 6.43 -11.79 2.34
C LYS A 78 6.74 -10.67 3.33
N LEU A 79 5.81 -10.36 4.25
CA LEU A 79 6.02 -9.33 5.27
C LEU A 79 7.21 -9.65 6.19
N PHE A 80 7.33 -10.90 6.66
CA PHE A 80 8.38 -11.28 7.62
C PHE A 80 9.71 -11.66 6.95
N THR A 81 9.68 -12.33 5.79
CA THR A 81 10.91 -12.79 5.12
C THR A 81 11.62 -11.69 4.35
N ASP A 82 10.87 -10.75 3.77
CA ASP A 82 11.39 -9.73 2.87
C ASP A 82 11.20 -8.31 3.45
N ILE A 83 9.97 -7.80 3.51
CA ILE A 83 9.70 -6.39 3.83
C ILE A 83 10.21 -6.01 5.23
N GLY A 84 9.96 -6.84 6.25
CA GLY A 84 10.39 -6.57 7.62
C GLY A 84 11.91 -6.42 7.74
N LYS A 85 12.67 -7.23 7.00
CA LYS A 85 14.13 -7.17 6.97
C LYS A 85 14.64 -5.92 6.25
N ARG A 86 14.03 -5.57 5.11
CA ARG A 86 14.39 -4.36 4.34
C ARG A 86 14.24 -3.08 5.16
N VAL A 87 13.16 -2.99 5.96
CA VAL A 87 12.85 -1.78 6.75
C VAL A 87 13.35 -1.85 8.19
N ALA A 88 14.17 -2.84 8.57
CA ALA A 88 14.60 -3.06 9.96
C ALA A 88 15.18 -1.81 10.63
N GLN A 89 16.00 -1.04 9.91
CA GLN A 89 16.66 0.17 10.40
C GLN A 89 15.75 1.42 10.41
N ARG A 90 14.62 1.39 9.73
CA ARG A 90 13.72 2.54 9.63
C ARG A 90 12.75 2.59 10.80
N GLN A 91 12.64 3.73 11.49
CA GLN A 91 11.81 3.90 12.70
C GLN A 91 10.36 4.35 12.38
N GLY A 92 9.83 4.04 11.19
CA GLY A 92 8.49 4.41 10.75
C GLY A 92 8.51 5.04 9.36
N GLY A 93 7.33 5.46 8.84
CA GLY A 93 7.24 6.07 7.51
C GLY A 93 7.60 5.10 6.39
N TYR A 94 7.16 3.86 6.49
CA TYR A 94 7.44 2.80 5.52
C TYR A 94 6.73 2.97 4.19
N THR A 95 5.74 3.86 4.13
CA THR A 95 4.93 4.08 2.94
C THR A 95 5.02 5.52 2.46
N ARG A 96 4.94 5.70 1.14
CA ARG A 96 4.89 7.00 0.47
C ARG A 96 3.59 7.11 -0.32
N ILE A 97 2.95 8.28 -0.28
CA ILE A 97 1.74 8.57 -1.04
C ILE A 97 2.04 9.71 -2.01
N LEU A 98 1.87 9.45 -3.31
CA LEU A 98 2.03 10.42 -4.38
C LEU A 98 0.66 10.70 -5.00
N LYS A 99 0.24 11.96 -5.05
CA LYS A 99 -1.00 12.37 -5.72
C LYS A 99 -0.83 12.23 -7.23
N CYS A 100 -1.83 11.69 -7.94
CA CYS A 100 -1.79 11.48 -9.38
C CYS A 100 -3.05 11.99 -10.10
N GLY A 101 -3.49 13.19 -9.75
CA GLY A 101 -4.63 13.84 -10.41
C GLY A 101 -5.98 13.28 -9.97
N PHE A 102 -6.94 13.32 -10.90
CA PHE A 102 -8.33 12.97 -10.66
C PHE A 102 -8.76 11.83 -11.59
N ARG A 103 -9.75 11.05 -11.15
CA ARG A 103 -10.31 9.96 -11.96
C ARG A 103 -11.36 10.51 -12.94
N HIS A 104 -11.32 10.05 -14.18
CA HIS A 104 -12.36 10.37 -15.16
C HIS A 104 -13.73 9.86 -14.68
N GLY A 105 -14.76 10.62 -14.94
CA GLY A 105 -16.15 10.33 -14.57
C GLY A 105 -16.58 10.98 -13.26
N ASP A 106 -16.01 10.59 -12.13
CA ASP A 106 -16.41 11.08 -10.78
C ASP A 106 -15.46 12.11 -10.16
N ASN A 107 -14.43 12.53 -10.88
CA ASN A 107 -13.42 13.50 -10.43
C ASN A 107 -12.82 13.19 -9.04
N ALA A 108 -12.77 11.91 -8.67
CA ALA A 108 -12.19 11.49 -7.38
C ALA A 108 -10.68 11.72 -7.35
N PRO A 109 -10.10 12.31 -6.28
CA PRO A 109 -8.65 12.51 -6.16
C PRO A 109 -7.95 11.14 -6.03
N MET A 110 -7.01 10.87 -6.93
CA MET A 110 -6.25 9.61 -6.99
C MET A 110 -4.86 9.78 -6.41
N ALA A 111 -4.32 8.68 -5.92
CA ALA A 111 -2.94 8.62 -5.43
C ALA A 111 -2.33 7.23 -5.62
N TYR A 112 -1.03 7.20 -5.82
CA TYR A 112 -0.22 6.00 -5.62
C TYR A 112 0.18 5.90 -4.16
N ILE A 113 0.06 4.71 -3.59
CA ILE A 113 0.69 4.37 -2.32
C ILE A 113 1.71 3.27 -2.59
N MET A 114 2.94 3.46 -2.12
CA MET A 114 4.06 2.56 -2.36
C MET A 114 4.89 2.37 -1.10
N LEU A 115 5.62 1.27 -1.03
CA LEU A 115 6.65 1.06 -0.02
C LEU A 115 7.88 1.92 -0.37
N VAL A 116 8.51 2.53 0.63
CA VAL A 116 9.66 3.43 0.42
C VAL A 116 10.88 2.63 -0.02
N ASP A 117 11.12 1.49 0.64
CA ASP A 117 12.24 0.60 0.35
C ASP A 117 11.75 -0.52 -0.61
N LYS A 118 11.41 -0.14 -1.84
CA LYS A 118 10.99 -1.08 -2.88
C LYS A 118 12.20 -1.91 -3.36
N ALA A 119 12.00 -3.18 -3.67
CA ALA A 119 13.02 -3.99 -4.31
C ALA A 119 13.43 -3.34 -5.66
N ALA A 120 14.71 -3.29 -5.96
CA ALA A 120 15.27 -2.54 -7.09
C ALA A 120 14.70 -2.92 -8.47
N GLU A 121 14.18 -4.13 -8.62
CA GLU A 121 13.64 -4.65 -9.90
C GLU A 121 12.38 -3.97 -10.42
N ALA A 122 11.64 -3.26 -9.57
CA ALA A 122 10.40 -2.62 -10.02
C ALA A 122 10.60 -1.14 -10.43
N ALA A 123 11.80 -0.58 -10.30
CA ALA A 123 12.09 0.77 -10.76
C ALA A 123 12.31 0.86 -12.28
N GLU A 124 12.70 -0.25 -12.91
CA GLU A 124 13.04 -0.29 -14.33
C GLU A 124 11.81 -0.41 -15.25
N THR A 125 10.73 -1.04 -14.79
CA THR A 125 9.48 -1.19 -15.56
C THR A 125 8.52 -0.01 -15.48
N ALA A 126 8.76 0.96 -14.59
CA ALA A 126 7.94 2.17 -14.48
C ALA A 126 8.50 3.38 -15.26
N ALA A 127 9.68 3.25 -15.87
CA ALA A 127 10.37 4.32 -16.59
C ALA A 127 10.26 4.22 -18.11
N ALA A 128 9.55 3.25 -18.68
CA ALA A 128 9.27 3.22 -20.11
C ALA A 128 7.77 2.92 -20.31
N PRO A 129 6.95 3.86 -20.73
CA PRO A 129 6.79 4.11 -22.15
C PRO A 129 6.45 5.57 -22.48
N ALA A 130 7.31 6.29 -23.10
CA ALA A 130 6.95 7.51 -23.83
C ALA A 130 8.05 7.93 -24.83
N GLU A 131 8.57 6.98 -25.60
CA GLU A 131 9.47 7.36 -26.70
C GLU A 131 9.46 6.34 -27.84
N THR A 132 8.28 6.14 -28.44
CA THR A 132 8.19 5.55 -29.78
C THR A 132 6.86 5.95 -30.46
N ALA A 133 6.64 7.25 -30.65
CA ALA A 133 5.61 7.72 -31.56
C ALA A 133 6.00 9.08 -32.18
N ALA A 134 7.16 9.16 -32.77
CA ALA A 134 7.54 10.32 -33.58
C ALA A 134 8.69 9.97 -34.54
N VAL A 135 8.54 8.98 -35.43
CA VAL A 135 9.26 8.89 -36.70
C VAL A 135 8.47 7.95 -37.62
N ALA A 136 7.45 8.41 -38.24
CA ALA A 136 6.88 7.85 -39.47
C ALA A 136 5.92 8.87 -40.12
N ASP A 137 6.45 10.00 -40.55
CA ASP A 137 5.80 10.77 -41.61
C ASP A 137 6.85 11.75 -42.21
N ALA A 138 7.68 11.20 -43.06
CA ALA A 138 8.51 11.96 -44.03
C ALA A 138 9.05 10.98 -45.07
N GLN A 139 8.25 10.63 -46.06
CA GLN A 139 8.67 10.40 -47.47
C GLN A 139 7.43 10.33 -48.36
#